data_0199600837da6c9b26d48f7bdcaa1647
#
_entry.id   0199600837da6c9b26d48f7bdcaa1647
#
_cell.length_a   1.000
_cell.length_b   1.000
_cell.length_c   1.000
_cell.angle_alpha   90.00
_cell.angle_beta   90.00
_cell.angle_gamma   90.00
#
_symmetry.space_group_name_H-M   'P 1'
#
loop_
_entity.id
_entity.type
_entity.pdbx_description
1 polymer ?
#
loop_
_entity_poly.entity_id
_entity_poly.type
_entity_poly.pdbx_seq_one_letter_code
_entity_poly.pdbx_strand_id
1 'polypeptide(L)'
;MRDAYAATATGGPGVLPGDVGDAKKRSAKLGYEGTELEEGADLGLGCGNPLITARLQEGEVVLDLGSGAGVDCFAAAKQVGPQGRVIGVDMTPEMLQRARRTASSKGYATVSFRLGEIEHLPVGDGAVDCLISNCVINPSPDKPAVYREMNRVMRPGGRVSISDVLRTATIPEELRTAEAYAC
;
A
#
# COMPACT_ATOMS: atom_id res chain seq x y z
N MET A 1 -9.66 6.35 11.90
CA MET A 1 -8.93 5.57 10.89
C MET A 1 -7.49 5.24 11.33
N ARG A 2 -6.58 6.21 11.47
CA ARG A 2 -5.17 5.98 11.85
C ARG A 2 -5.01 5.08 13.08
N ASP A 3 -5.76 5.31 14.16
CA ASP A 3 -5.65 4.53 15.41
C ASP A 3 -6.06 3.05 15.21
N ALA A 4 -7.02 2.77 14.33
CA ALA A 4 -7.43 1.40 14.01
C ALA A 4 -6.32 0.64 13.25
N TYR A 5 -5.65 1.30 12.29
CA TYR A 5 -4.50 0.71 11.60
C TYR A 5 -3.29 0.53 12.53
N ALA A 6 -3.05 1.47 13.46
CA ALA A 6 -2.02 1.34 14.48
C ALA A 6 -2.26 0.13 15.39
N ALA A 7 -3.51 -0.08 15.82
CA ALA A 7 -3.90 -1.26 16.60
C ALA A 7 -3.63 -2.56 15.84
N THR A 8 -3.99 -2.62 14.56
CA THR A 8 -3.71 -3.79 13.70
C THR A 8 -2.22 -4.07 13.58
N ALA A 9 -1.39 -3.02 13.42
CA ALA A 9 0.06 -3.17 13.32
C ALA A 9 0.70 -3.78 14.58
N THR A 10 0.09 -3.55 15.75
CA THR A 10 0.59 -4.01 17.05
C THR A 10 -0.08 -5.28 17.57
N GLY A 11 -0.94 -5.93 16.77
CA GLY A 11 -1.63 -7.16 17.13
C GLY A 11 -2.94 -6.95 17.91
N GLY A 12 -3.45 -5.73 17.92
CA GLY A 12 -4.78 -5.39 18.42
C GLY A 12 -5.92 -5.82 17.49
N PRO A 13 -7.19 -5.55 17.86
CA PRO A 13 -8.33 -5.86 17.00
C PRO A 13 -8.19 -5.13 15.66
N GLY A 14 -8.27 -5.91 14.58
CA GLY A 14 -8.04 -5.40 13.23
C GLY A 14 -9.17 -4.51 12.70
N VAL A 15 -8.84 -3.75 11.66
CA VAL A 15 -9.81 -2.92 10.92
C VAL A 15 -10.89 -3.79 10.26
N LEU A 16 -10.54 -5.02 9.86
CA LEU A 16 -11.46 -5.96 9.24
C LEU A 16 -11.93 -7.01 10.26
N PRO A 17 -13.23 -7.37 10.25
CA PRO A 17 -13.72 -8.48 11.04
C PRO A 17 -13.09 -9.79 10.53
N GLY A 18 -12.34 -10.48 11.37
CA GLY A 18 -11.74 -11.78 11.08
C GLY A 18 -10.35 -11.96 11.70
N ASP A 19 -9.98 -13.20 11.89
CA ASP A 19 -8.71 -13.57 12.50
C ASP A 19 -7.55 -13.33 11.54
N VAL A 20 -6.42 -12.82 12.04
CA VAL A 20 -5.18 -12.62 11.26
C VAL A 20 -4.68 -13.95 10.64
N GLY A 21 -5.08 -15.09 11.19
CA GLY A 21 -4.84 -16.42 10.63
C GLY A 21 -5.37 -16.64 9.20
N ASP A 22 -6.28 -15.79 8.72
CA ASP A 22 -6.84 -15.83 7.37
C ASP A 22 -6.18 -14.85 6.38
N ALA A 23 -5.22 -14.01 6.80
CA ALA A 23 -4.56 -13.03 5.93
C ALA A 23 -4.00 -13.69 4.67
N LYS A 24 -3.24 -14.76 4.82
CA LYS A 24 -2.67 -15.52 3.71
C LYS A 24 -3.72 -16.07 2.74
N LYS A 25 -4.85 -16.54 3.24
CA LYS A 25 -5.97 -17.02 2.40
C LYS A 25 -6.66 -15.87 1.67
N ARG A 26 -6.76 -14.69 2.31
CA ARG A 26 -7.32 -13.49 1.67
C ARG A 26 -6.41 -13.02 0.56
N SER A 27 -5.13 -12.87 0.83
CA SER A 27 -4.13 -12.45 -0.16
C SER A 27 -4.07 -13.40 -1.35
N ALA A 28 -4.16 -14.73 -1.15
CA ALA A 28 -4.25 -15.68 -2.25
C ALA A 28 -5.46 -15.40 -3.15
N LYS A 29 -6.66 -15.16 -2.58
CA LYS A 29 -7.86 -14.82 -3.34
C LYS A 29 -7.76 -13.48 -4.10
N LEU A 30 -6.89 -12.58 -3.65
CA LEU A 30 -6.64 -11.28 -4.28
C LEU A 30 -5.56 -11.33 -5.37
N GLY A 31 -5.07 -12.53 -5.71
CA GLY A 31 -4.10 -12.72 -6.80
C GLY A 31 -2.64 -12.74 -6.35
N TYR A 32 -2.37 -12.93 -5.04
CA TYR A 32 -1.02 -13.19 -4.53
C TYR A 32 -0.71 -14.69 -4.45
N GLU A 33 -1.54 -15.54 -5.04
CA GLU A 33 -1.28 -16.97 -5.09
C GLU A 33 0.04 -17.25 -5.81
N GLY A 34 0.91 -18.07 -5.20
CA GLY A 34 2.25 -18.31 -5.71
C GLY A 34 3.27 -17.19 -5.49
N THR A 35 2.86 -16.03 -4.95
CA THR A 35 3.79 -14.98 -4.54
C THR A 35 4.30 -15.27 -3.13
N GLU A 36 5.62 -15.34 -2.96
CA GLU A 36 6.22 -15.42 -1.63
C GLU A 36 6.09 -14.06 -0.93
N LEU A 37 5.05 -13.90 -0.13
CA LEU A 37 4.86 -12.72 0.71
C LEU A 37 5.72 -12.82 1.97
N GLU A 38 6.30 -11.70 2.38
CA GLU A 38 7.13 -11.65 3.59
C GLU A 38 6.26 -11.87 4.84
N GLU A 39 6.70 -12.81 5.66
CA GLU A 39 6.04 -13.10 6.94
C GLU A 39 6.01 -11.84 7.82
N GLY A 40 4.84 -11.52 8.31
CA GLY A 40 4.61 -10.32 9.12
C GLY A 40 4.32 -9.04 8.33
N ALA A 41 4.48 -9.02 7.00
CA ALA A 41 4.06 -7.89 6.16
C ALA A 41 2.62 -8.03 5.68
N ASP A 42 2.17 -9.26 5.40
CA ASP A 42 0.79 -9.53 4.98
C ASP A 42 -0.16 -9.50 6.19
N LEU A 43 -0.98 -8.46 6.24
CA LEU A 43 -2.04 -8.27 7.25
C LEU A 43 -3.45 -8.51 6.68
N GLY A 44 -3.56 -8.91 5.41
CA GLY A 44 -4.83 -9.16 4.73
C GLY A 44 -5.71 -7.91 4.57
N LEU A 45 -5.12 -6.72 4.53
CA LEU A 45 -5.83 -5.44 4.47
C LEU A 45 -6.09 -4.93 3.05
N GLY A 46 -5.46 -5.52 2.03
CA GLY A 46 -5.66 -5.15 0.64
C GLY A 46 -7.03 -5.56 0.10
N CYS A 47 -7.47 -4.91 -0.97
CA CYS A 47 -8.69 -5.26 -1.72
C CYS A 47 -8.40 -5.74 -3.15
N GLY A 48 -7.12 -5.90 -3.50
CA GLY A 48 -6.65 -6.44 -4.77
C GLY A 48 -5.14 -6.59 -4.79
N ASN A 49 -4.58 -6.81 -5.99
CA ASN A 49 -3.14 -6.89 -6.21
C ASN A 49 -2.74 -5.95 -7.35
N PRO A 50 -2.25 -4.73 -7.04
CA PRO A 50 -1.84 -3.77 -8.05
C PRO A 50 -0.62 -4.22 -8.86
N LEU A 51 0.17 -5.17 -8.35
CA LEU A 51 1.36 -5.67 -9.04
C LEU A 51 1.04 -6.43 -10.33
N ILE A 52 -0.16 -7.04 -10.44
CA ILE A 52 -0.59 -7.75 -11.65
C ILE A 52 -0.63 -6.82 -12.86
N THR A 53 -1.13 -5.60 -12.69
CA THR A 53 -1.29 -4.61 -13.76
C THR A 53 -0.14 -3.61 -13.84
N ALA A 54 0.69 -3.51 -12.81
CA ALA A 54 1.83 -2.61 -12.75
C ALA A 54 2.90 -2.92 -13.81
N ARG A 55 3.07 -4.20 -14.19
CA ARG A 55 4.08 -4.66 -15.16
C ARG A 55 5.46 -4.08 -14.86
N LEU A 56 5.91 -4.25 -13.62
CA LEU A 56 7.18 -3.71 -13.15
C LEU A 56 8.35 -4.24 -13.99
N GLN A 57 9.33 -3.37 -14.21
CA GLN A 57 10.55 -3.68 -14.95
C GLN A 57 11.77 -3.62 -14.04
N GLU A 58 12.81 -4.39 -14.36
CA GLU A 58 14.08 -4.31 -13.63
C GLU A 58 14.64 -2.88 -13.66
N GLY A 59 15.17 -2.44 -12.52
CA GLY A 59 15.78 -1.13 -12.37
C GLY A 59 14.83 0.03 -12.09
N GLU A 60 13.51 -0.19 -12.10
CA GLU A 60 12.53 0.88 -11.87
C GLU A 60 12.49 1.38 -10.43
N VAL A 61 12.10 2.64 -10.28
CA VAL A 61 11.72 3.24 -9.00
C VAL A 61 10.21 3.13 -8.83
N VAL A 62 9.78 2.35 -7.84
CA VAL A 62 8.37 2.13 -7.50
C VAL A 62 8.00 2.92 -6.25
N LEU A 63 6.83 3.56 -6.27
CA LEU A 63 6.22 4.18 -5.10
C LEU A 63 4.94 3.44 -4.74
N ASP A 64 4.82 3.02 -3.49
CA ASP A 64 3.64 2.39 -2.92
C ASP A 64 2.93 3.36 -1.97
N LEU A 65 1.69 3.73 -2.31
CA LEU A 65 0.84 4.61 -1.51
C LEU A 65 0.08 3.79 -0.47
N GLY A 66 0.20 4.18 0.81
CA GLY A 66 -0.40 3.47 1.92
C GLY A 66 0.21 2.08 2.09
N SER A 67 1.54 2.02 2.11
CA SER A 67 2.30 0.77 2.07
C SER A 67 2.07 -0.17 3.26
N GLY A 68 1.44 0.30 4.33
CA GLY A 68 1.20 -0.48 5.54
C GLY A 68 2.47 -1.15 6.06
N ALA A 69 2.40 -2.45 6.34
CA ALA A 69 3.55 -3.25 6.76
C ALA A 69 4.48 -3.68 5.61
N GLY A 70 4.23 -3.21 4.37
CA GLY A 70 5.15 -3.32 3.24
C GLY A 70 4.95 -4.52 2.32
N VAL A 71 3.80 -5.20 2.36
CA VAL A 71 3.57 -6.42 1.57
C VAL A 71 3.81 -6.20 0.07
N ASP A 72 3.22 -5.15 -0.50
CA ASP A 72 3.39 -4.80 -1.92
C ASP A 72 4.80 -4.28 -2.22
N CYS A 73 5.41 -3.52 -1.29
CA CYS A 73 6.79 -3.06 -1.41
C CYS A 73 7.79 -4.21 -1.54
N PHE A 74 7.67 -5.26 -0.72
CA PHE A 74 8.60 -6.40 -0.77
C PHE A 74 8.39 -7.23 -2.04
N ALA A 75 7.13 -7.43 -2.44
CA ALA A 75 6.82 -8.12 -3.69
C ALA A 75 7.30 -7.34 -4.92
N ALA A 76 7.15 -6.00 -4.92
CA ALA A 76 7.69 -5.12 -5.96
C ALA A 76 9.22 -5.16 -6.01
N ALA A 77 9.90 -5.16 -4.87
CA ALA A 77 11.35 -5.22 -4.80
C ALA A 77 11.95 -6.47 -5.46
N LYS A 78 11.27 -7.61 -5.33
CA LYS A 78 11.66 -8.85 -6.02
C LYS A 78 11.55 -8.72 -7.55
N GLN A 79 10.58 -7.94 -8.06
CA GLN A 79 10.37 -7.75 -9.49
C GLN A 79 11.35 -6.73 -10.10
N VAL A 80 11.60 -5.61 -9.40
CA VAL A 80 12.50 -4.56 -9.92
C VAL A 80 13.98 -4.89 -9.75
N GLY A 81 14.29 -5.89 -8.94
CA GLY A 81 15.65 -6.38 -8.76
C GLY A 81 16.61 -5.42 -8.03
N PRO A 82 17.91 -5.77 -7.99
CA PRO A 82 18.89 -5.06 -7.17
C PRO A 82 19.23 -3.64 -7.69
N GLN A 83 18.93 -3.33 -8.93
CA GLN A 83 19.12 -2.00 -9.51
C GLN A 83 17.89 -1.09 -9.35
N GLY A 84 16.73 -1.66 -9.02
CA GLY A 84 15.49 -0.92 -8.74
C GLY A 84 15.46 -0.37 -7.33
N ARG A 85 14.43 0.42 -7.06
CA ARG A 85 14.14 0.96 -5.73
C ARG A 85 12.66 0.93 -5.45
N VAL A 86 12.29 0.68 -4.19
CA VAL A 86 10.90 0.76 -3.75
C VAL A 86 10.79 1.74 -2.58
N ILE A 87 9.84 2.63 -2.68
CA ILE A 87 9.52 3.62 -1.64
C ILE A 87 8.10 3.34 -1.17
N GLY A 88 7.93 2.94 0.09
CA GLY A 88 6.62 2.86 0.72
C GLY A 88 6.31 4.14 1.50
N VAL A 89 5.12 4.68 1.33
CA VAL A 89 4.63 5.82 2.12
C VAL A 89 3.39 5.38 2.89
N ASP A 90 3.37 5.65 4.19
CA ASP A 90 2.21 5.39 5.05
C ASP A 90 2.10 6.46 6.13
N MET A 91 0.88 6.76 6.56
CA MET A 91 0.61 7.74 7.62
C MET A 91 0.75 7.16 9.03
N THR A 92 0.87 5.84 9.17
CA THR A 92 0.84 5.13 10.43
C THR A 92 2.26 4.72 10.86
N PRO A 93 2.85 5.36 11.90
CA PRO A 93 4.21 5.06 12.35
C PRO A 93 4.42 3.59 12.72
N GLU A 94 3.43 2.94 13.33
CA GLU A 94 3.46 1.54 13.78
C GLU A 94 3.58 0.58 12.58
N MET A 95 2.85 0.86 11.49
CA MET A 95 2.97 0.12 10.23
C MET A 95 4.39 0.23 9.67
N LEU A 96 4.91 1.45 9.58
CA LEU A 96 6.26 1.68 9.07
C LEU A 96 7.34 1.08 9.96
N GLN A 97 7.16 1.07 11.29
CA GLN A 97 8.09 0.41 12.19
C GLN A 97 8.16 -1.10 11.91
N ARG A 98 7.00 -1.73 11.68
CA ARG A 98 6.92 -3.14 11.32
C ARG A 98 7.58 -3.40 9.96
N ALA A 99 7.25 -2.60 8.95
CA ALA A 99 7.83 -2.69 7.61
C ALA A 99 9.38 -2.55 7.64
N ARG A 100 9.90 -1.56 8.36
CA ARG A 100 11.35 -1.34 8.51
C ARG A 100 12.05 -2.49 9.22
N ARG A 101 11.43 -3.10 10.25
CA ARG A 101 11.97 -4.30 10.91
C ARG A 101 12.07 -5.47 9.93
N THR A 102 11.01 -5.71 9.16
CA THR A 102 11.01 -6.76 8.13
C THR A 102 12.08 -6.48 7.07
N ALA A 103 12.17 -5.26 6.54
CA ALA A 103 13.20 -4.89 5.57
C ALA A 103 14.62 -5.15 6.09
N SER A 104 14.90 -4.74 7.32
CA SER A 104 16.22 -4.94 7.96
C SER A 104 16.54 -6.42 8.18
N SER A 105 15.58 -7.18 8.74
CA SER A 105 15.79 -8.60 9.06
C SER A 105 15.95 -9.50 7.84
N LYS A 106 15.33 -9.11 6.71
CA LYS A 106 15.35 -9.85 5.45
C LYS A 106 16.34 -9.31 4.41
N GLY A 107 17.07 -8.23 4.72
CA GLY A 107 18.12 -7.69 3.86
C GLY A 107 17.62 -6.89 2.65
N TYR A 108 16.43 -6.30 2.70
CA TYR A 108 15.88 -5.46 1.61
C TYR A 108 16.57 -4.07 1.56
N ALA A 109 17.76 -3.99 1.02
CA ALA A 109 18.52 -2.75 0.92
C ALA A 109 17.94 -1.72 -0.05
N THR A 110 17.13 -2.16 -1.02
CA THR A 110 16.51 -1.32 -2.06
C THR A 110 15.13 -0.79 -1.67
N VAL A 111 14.60 -1.19 -0.49
CA VAL A 111 13.29 -0.76 -0.01
C VAL A 111 13.45 0.29 1.10
N SER A 112 12.70 1.37 0.99
CA SER A 112 12.67 2.44 2.00
C SER A 112 11.25 2.80 2.38
N PHE A 113 11.03 3.15 3.65
CA PHE A 113 9.70 3.50 4.16
C PHE A 113 9.70 4.91 4.75
N ARG A 114 8.75 5.75 4.32
CA ARG A 114 8.63 7.16 4.70
C ARG A 114 7.28 7.43 5.35
N LEU A 115 7.30 8.16 6.47
CA LEU A 115 6.08 8.65 7.10
C LEU A 115 5.55 9.83 6.28
N GLY A 116 4.29 9.77 5.90
CA GLY A 116 3.64 10.83 5.13
C GLY A 116 2.19 10.49 4.81
N GLU A 117 1.46 11.52 4.43
CA GLU A 117 0.11 11.43 3.92
C GLU A 117 0.14 11.39 2.39
N ILE A 118 -0.81 10.69 1.78
CA ILE A 118 -0.84 10.54 0.32
C ILE A 118 -1.20 11.84 -0.40
N GLU A 119 -1.78 12.80 0.31
CA GLU A 119 -2.07 14.16 -0.13
C GLU A 119 -0.81 15.06 -0.19
N HIS A 120 0.29 14.65 0.49
CA HIS A 120 1.57 15.39 0.57
C HIS A 120 2.73 14.40 0.62
N LEU A 121 3.11 13.87 -0.53
CA LEU A 121 4.09 12.79 -0.63
C LEU A 121 5.51 13.26 -0.31
N PRO A 122 6.23 12.61 0.62
CA PRO A 122 7.63 12.91 0.93
C PRO A 122 8.58 12.33 -0.14
N VAL A 123 8.28 12.61 -1.40
CA VAL A 123 8.99 12.12 -2.59
C VAL A 123 9.24 13.30 -3.53
N GLY A 124 10.42 13.37 -4.15
CA GLY A 124 10.78 14.42 -5.10
C GLY A 124 9.98 14.35 -6.40
N ASP A 125 9.93 15.49 -7.12
CA ASP A 125 9.25 15.60 -8.41
C ASP A 125 9.91 14.70 -9.45
N GLY A 126 9.10 14.04 -10.28
CA GLY A 126 9.58 13.24 -11.40
C GLY A 126 10.52 12.10 -11.02
N ALA A 127 10.42 11.57 -9.80
CA ALA A 127 11.35 10.58 -9.25
C ALA A 127 10.89 9.13 -9.43
N VAL A 128 9.64 8.90 -9.85
CA VAL A 128 8.97 7.60 -9.81
C VAL A 128 8.62 7.09 -11.21
N ASP A 129 8.94 5.84 -11.49
CA ASP A 129 8.61 5.14 -12.74
C ASP A 129 7.22 4.52 -12.71
N CYS A 130 6.90 3.89 -11.61
CA CYS A 130 5.62 3.23 -11.41
C CYS A 130 5.09 3.53 -10.00
N LEU A 131 3.82 3.93 -9.94
CA LEU A 131 3.11 4.14 -8.70
C LEU A 131 2.09 3.01 -8.52
N ILE A 132 2.09 2.39 -7.37
CA ILE A 132 1.10 1.38 -6.98
C ILE A 132 0.29 1.87 -5.78
N SER A 133 -0.96 1.40 -5.68
CA SER A 133 -1.84 1.73 -4.57
C SER A 133 -2.85 0.61 -4.35
N ASN A 134 -3.05 0.21 -3.09
CA ASN A 134 -3.95 -0.87 -2.72
C ASN A 134 -4.89 -0.43 -1.59
N CYS A 135 -6.14 -0.06 -1.95
CA CYS A 135 -7.21 0.30 -1.00
C CYS A 135 -6.90 1.52 -0.10
N VAL A 136 -6.24 2.54 -0.62
CA VAL A 136 -5.81 3.69 0.21
C VAL A 136 -6.35 5.03 -0.30
N ILE A 137 -6.71 5.15 -1.58
CA ILE A 137 -7.20 6.42 -2.15
C ILE A 137 -8.65 6.67 -1.75
N ASN A 138 -9.47 5.61 -1.67
CA ASN A 138 -10.88 5.75 -1.32
C ASN A 138 -11.11 6.48 0.01
N PRO A 139 -10.40 6.19 1.11
CA PRO A 139 -10.58 6.88 2.39
C PRO A 139 -10.01 8.29 2.45
N SER A 140 -9.23 8.74 1.46
CA SER A 140 -8.67 10.11 1.44
C SER A 140 -9.77 11.18 1.40
N PRO A 141 -9.69 12.22 2.26
CA PRO A 141 -10.62 13.34 2.25
C PRO A 141 -10.39 14.30 1.08
N ASP A 142 -9.18 14.36 0.50
CA ASP A 142 -8.82 15.23 -0.63
C ASP A 142 -8.19 14.42 -1.78
N LYS A 143 -9.02 13.65 -2.46
CA LYS A 143 -8.59 12.88 -3.63
C LYS A 143 -7.95 13.73 -4.74
N PRO A 144 -8.44 14.97 -5.03
CA PRO A 144 -7.76 15.86 -5.96
C PRO A 144 -6.30 16.16 -5.57
N ALA A 145 -6.00 16.35 -4.26
CA ALA A 145 -4.63 16.52 -3.80
C ALA A 145 -3.80 15.25 -4.06
N VAL A 146 -4.35 14.08 -3.75
CA VAL A 146 -3.68 12.79 -4.03
C VAL A 146 -3.28 12.69 -5.51
N TYR A 147 -4.20 12.96 -6.43
CA TYR A 147 -3.89 12.87 -7.87
C TYR A 147 -2.88 13.93 -8.34
N ARG A 148 -2.88 15.13 -7.74
CA ARG A 148 -1.84 16.15 -8.02
C ARG A 148 -0.46 15.67 -7.55
N GLU A 149 -0.38 15.08 -6.36
CA GLU A 149 0.87 14.55 -5.83
C GLU A 149 1.37 13.34 -6.64
N MET A 150 0.48 12.43 -7.01
CA MET A 150 0.82 11.33 -7.92
C MET A 150 1.44 11.85 -9.21
N ASN A 151 0.81 12.85 -9.84
CA ASN A 151 1.35 13.46 -11.07
C ASN A 151 2.69 14.16 -10.84
N ARG A 152 2.86 14.87 -9.71
CA ARG A 152 4.10 15.56 -9.37
C ARG A 152 5.29 14.63 -9.22
N VAL A 153 5.10 13.51 -8.51
CA VAL A 153 6.20 12.58 -8.21
C VAL A 153 6.56 11.67 -9.38
N MET A 154 5.62 11.45 -10.30
CA MET A 154 5.86 10.61 -11.46
C MET A 154 6.67 11.32 -12.52
N ARG A 155 7.62 10.62 -13.14
CA ARG A 155 8.33 11.09 -14.31
C ARG A 155 7.43 11.05 -15.56
N PRO A 156 7.70 11.85 -16.58
CA PRO A 156 7.03 11.73 -17.88
C PRO A 156 7.12 10.29 -18.42
N GLY A 157 5.99 9.73 -18.80
CA GLY A 157 5.90 8.34 -19.25
C GLY A 157 5.79 7.30 -18.12
N GLY A 158 5.81 7.72 -16.86
CA GLY A 158 5.53 6.86 -15.72
C GLY A 158 4.09 6.32 -15.75
N ARG A 159 3.84 5.25 -15.02
CA ARG A 159 2.54 4.57 -14.99
C ARG A 159 2.00 4.36 -13.59
N VAL A 160 0.70 4.20 -13.49
CA VAL A 160 -0.03 4.01 -12.23
C VAL A 160 -0.79 2.69 -12.28
N SER A 161 -0.76 1.93 -11.18
CA SER A 161 -1.58 0.75 -10.97
C SER A 161 -2.30 0.84 -9.64
N ILE A 162 -3.62 0.93 -9.67
CA ILE A 162 -4.47 1.13 -8.49
C ILE A 162 -5.45 -0.02 -8.38
N SER A 163 -5.55 -0.59 -7.19
CA SER A 163 -6.58 -1.49 -6.76
C SER A 163 -7.36 -0.83 -5.62
N ASP A 164 -8.62 -0.48 -5.85
CA ASP A 164 -9.40 0.25 -4.85
C ASP A 164 -10.91 -0.05 -4.99
N VAL A 165 -11.67 0.23 -3.95
CA VAL A 165 -13.12 0.06 -3.91
C VAL A 165 -13.80 1.21 -4.63
N LEU A 166 -14.70 0.89 -5.56
CA LEU A 166 -15.49 1.87 -6.30
C LEU A 166 -16.94 1.84 -5.86
N ARG A 167 -17.49 3.03 -5.64
CA ARG A 167 -18.90 3.19 -5.40
C ARG A 167 -19.68 3.17 -6.72
N THR A 168 -20.58 2.21 -6.87
CA THR A 168 -21.45 2.05 -8.05
C THR A 168 -22.85 2.62 -7.89
N ALA A 169 -23.25 2.98 -6.66
CA ALA A 169 -24.55 3.56 -6.34
C ALA A 169 -24.45 4.56 -5.17
N THR A 170 -25.50 5.34 -4.95
CA THR A 170 -25.59 6.22 -3.77
C THR A 170 -25.70 5.36 -2.52
N ILE A 171 -24.83 5.62 -1.53
CA ILE A 171 -24.88 4.95 -0.23
C ILE A 171 -26.10 5.49 0.53
N PRO A 172 -27.02 4.63 1.02
CA PRO A 172 -28.13 5.03 1.89
C PRO A 172 -27.60 5.81 3.11
N GLU A 173 -28.40 6.77 3.59
CA GLU A 173 -27.96 7.69 4.65
C GLU A 173 -27.61 6.95 5.96
N GLU A 174 -28.38 5.92 6.29
CA GLU A 174 -28.19 5.05 7.45
C GLU A 174 -26.88 4.25 7.43
N LEU A 175 -26.26 4.07 6.25
CA LEU A 175 -24.98 3.38 6.08
C LEU A 175 -23.79 4.33 5.97
N ARG A 176 -24.02 5.66 6.06
CA ARG A 176 -22.94 6.66 6.00
C ARG A 176 -22.29 6.85 7.37
N THR A 177 -21.72 5.80 7.94
CA THR A 177 -21.00 5.85 9.21
C THR A 177 -19.49 5.95 8.98
N ALA A 178 -18.77 6.43 9.99
CA ALA A 178 -17.31 6.50 9.94
C ALA A 178 -16.67 5.10 9.71
N GLU A 179 -17.31 4.07 10.27
CA GLU A 179 -16.86 2.67 10.11
C GLU A 179 -17.03 2.18 8.67
N ALA A 180 -18.12 2.57 7.99
CA ALA A 180 -18.34 2.20 6.59
C ALA A 180 -17.35 2.84 5.60
N TYR A 181 -16.66 3.92 6.02
CA TYR A 181 -15.62 4.57 5.23
C TYR A 181 -14.20 4.14 5.62
N ALA A 182 -14.05 3.29 6.65
CA ALA A 182 -12.76 2.80 7.12
C ALA A 182 -12.33 1.46 6.48
N CYS A 183 -13.18 0.88 5.65
CA CYS A 183 -12.94 -0.39 4.94
C CYS A 183 -12.64 -0.14 3.47
#